data_872823f6f3ee208e4cbd7b576013d462
#
_entry.id   872823f6f3ee208e4cbd7b576013d462
#
_cell.length_a   1.000
_cell.length_b   1.000
_cell.length_c   1.000
_cell.angle_alpha   90.00
_cell.angle_beta   90.00
_cell.angle_gamma   90.00
#
_symmetry.space_group_name_H-M   'P 1'
#
loop_
_entity.id
_entity.type
_entity.pdbx_description
1 polymer ?
#
loop_
_entity_poly.entity_id
_entity_poly.type
_entity_poly.pdbx_seq_one_letter_code
_entity_poly.pdbx_strand_id
1 'polypeptide(L)' 'VFEADFRDHSGSEGLRSLEILLFADNSGHLSYVEIDYCCNGLPIPERLNLESAPYNVFRGATLI' A
#
# COMPACT_ATOMS: atom_id res chain seq x y z
N VAL A 1 -5.65 -9.55 -6.65
CA VAL A 1 -5.15 -8.36 -5.94
C VAL A 1 -4.19 -8.78 -4.84
N PHE A 2 -3.10 -8.11 -4.76
CA PHE A 2 -2.14 -8.26 -3.66
C PHE A 2 -1.97 -6.89 -3.01
N GLU A 3 -2.06 -6.84 -1.69
CA GLU A 3 -1.89 -5.60 -0.94
C GLU A 3 -0.86 -5.80 0.16
N ALA A 4 0.03 -4.83 0.32
CA ALA A 4 0.95 -4.78 1.45
C ALA A 4 0.85 -3.41 2.10
N ASP A 5 0.65 -3.40 3.40
CA ASP A 5 0.47 -2.17 4.18
C ASP A 5 1.69 -1.96 5.07
N PHE A 6 2.28 -0.78 4.97
CA PHE A 6 3.47 -0.41 5.72
C PHE A 6 3.15 0.73 6.67
N ARG A 7 3.74 0.69 7.86
CA ARG A 7 3.64 1.82 8.79
C ARG A 7 4.66 2.88 8.41
N ASP A 8 4.22 4.13 8.44
CA ASP A 8 5.04 5.29 8.14
C ASP A 8 5.22 6.12 9.41
N HIS A 9 6.47 6.39 9.75
CA HIS A 9 6.85 7.15 10.94
C HIS A 9 7.23 8.60 10.63
N SER A 10 7.02 9.05 9.40
CA SER A 10 7.42 10.41 9.00
C SER A 10 6.50 11.48 9.56
N GLY A 11 5.28 11.13 9.94
CA GLY A 11 4.32 12.09 10.46
C GLY A 11 4.57 12.45 11.91
N SER A 12 4.31 13.70 12.28
CA SER A 12 4.46 14.17 13.65
C SER A 12 3.25 13.85 14.51
N GLU A 13 2.16 13.43 13.92
CA GLU A 13 0.89 13.19 14.59
C GLU A 13 0.62 11.72 14.90
N GLY A 14 1.64 10.88 14.79
CA GLY A 14 1.52 9.45 15.06
C GLY A 14 1.78 8.60 13.84
N LEU A 15 1.53 7.32 13.97
CA LEU A 15 1.76 6.36 12.90
C LEU A 15 0.71 6.48 11.82
N ARG A 16 1.18 6.43 10.58
CA ARG A 16 0.33 6.41 9.40
C ARG A 16 0.60 5.16 8.60
N SER A 17 -0.21 4.93 7.60
CA SER A 17 -0.15 3.70 6.82
C SER A 17 -0.03 4.02 5.34
N LEU A 18 0.89 3.33 4.66
CA LEU A 18 1.01 3.36 3.21
C LEU A 18 0.60 2.00 2.68
N GLU A 19 -0.38 1.97 1.77
CA GLU A 19 -0.86 0.75 1.15
C GLU A 19 -0.37 0.66 -0.28
N ILE A 20 0.20 -0.47 -0.65
CA ILE A 20 0.62 -0.75 -2.02
C ILE A 20 -0.25 -1.89 -2.53
N LEU A 21 -1.00 -1.62 -3.59
CA LEU A 21 -1.91 -2.59 -4.18
C LEU A 21 -1.42 -2.95 -5.58
N LEU A 22 -1.32 -4.25 -5.83
CA LEU A 22 -0.91 -4.77 -7.13
C LEU A 22 -2.09 -5.50 -7.75
N PHE A 23 -2.38 -5.17 -8.99
CA PHE A 23 -3.46 -5.79 -9.76
C PHE A 23 -2.85 -6.53 -10.95
N ALA A 24 -3.26 -7.76 -11.15
CA ALA A 24 -2.81 -8.56 -12.29
C ALA A 24 -3.94 -8.72 -13.29
N ASP A 25 -3.57 -8.92 -14.56
CA ASP A 25 -4.55 -9.22 -15.60
C ASP A 25 -4.87 -10.72 -15.61
N ASN A 26 -5.70 -11.14 -16.58
CA ASN A 26 -6.14 -12.53 -16.68
C ASN A 26 -4.98 -13.49 -17.02
N SER A 27 -3.88 -12.97 -17.54
CA SER A 27 -2.70 -13.77 -17.87
C SER A 27 -1.72 -13.85 -16.70
N GLY A 28 -2.02 -13.21 -15.57
CA GLY A 28 -1.13 -13.20 -14.44
C GLY A 28 -0.05 -12.13 -14.50
N HIS A 29 -0.10 -11.24 -15.48
CA HIS A 29 0.84 -10.14 -15.59
C HIS A 29 0.38 -8.94 -14.77
N LEU A 30 1.33 -8.23 -14.18
CA LEU A 30 1.03 -7.00 -13.46
C LEU A 30 0.45 -5.98 -14.44
N SER A 31 -0.77 -5.52 -14.18
CA SER A 31 -1.45 -4.56 -15.06
C SER A 31 -1.57 -3.18 -14.44
N TYR A 32 -1.56 -3.08 -13.13
CA TYR A 32 -1.83 -1.83 -12.45
C TYR A 32 -1.27 -1.84 -11.04
N VAL A 33 -0.73 -0.70 -10.62
CA VAL A 33 -0.24 -0.49 -9.26
C VAL A 33 -0.93 0.73 -8.69
N GLU A 34 -1.46 0.61 -7.48
CA GLU A 34 -2.05 1.73 -6.76
C GLU A 34 -1.31 1.90 -5.43
N ILE A 35 -1.02 3.14 -5.08
CA ILE A 35 -0.40 3.47 -3.82
C ILE A 35 -1.32 4.44 -3.10
N ASP A 36 -1.81 4.02 -1.94
CA ASP A 36 -2.70 4.82 -1.12
C ASP A 36 -2.01 5.19 0.19
N TYR A 37 -2.31 6.36 0.71
CA TYR A 37 -1.80 6.80 1.98
C TYR A 37 -2.96 7.04 2.93
N CYS A 38 -2.94 6.34 4.08
CA CYS A 38 -4.03 6.37 5.06
C CYS A 38 -5.39 6.09 4.41
N CYS A 39 -5.47 4.99 3.67
CA CYS A 39 -6.66 4.60 2.92
C CYS A 39 -7.13 5.69 1.95
N ASN A 40 -6.17 6.33 1.31
CA ASN A 40 -6.41 7.42 0.37
C ASN A 40 -7.05 8.65 1.00
N GLY A 41 -6.92 8.79 2.32
CA GLY A 41 -7.46 9.94 3.03
C GLY A 41 -6.50 11.11 3.13
N LEU A 42 -5.23 10.91 2.82
CA LEU A 42 -4.20 11.93 2.91
C LEU A 42 -3.30 11.88 1.69
N PRO A 43 -2.68 13.02 1.31
CA PRO A 43 -1.68 13.00 0.25
C PRO A 43 -0.42 12.28 0.72
N ILE A 44 0.28 11.67 -0.23
CA ILE A 44 1.54 11.00 0.05
C ILE A 44 2.58 12.07 0.38
N PRO A 45 3.26 11.99 1.54
CA PRO A 45 4.26 12.99 1.91
C PRO A 45 5.51 12.88 1.03
N GLU A 46 6.28 13.95 0.94
CA GLU A 46 7.52 13.95 0.18
C GLU A 46 8.54 12.99 0.75
N ARG A 47 8.55 12.81 2.05
CA ARG A 47 9.46 11.90 2.74
C ARG A 47 8.67 10.85 3.48
N LEU A 48 9.04 9.62 3.26
CA LEU A 48 8.46 8.48 3.95
C LEU A 48 9.53 7.86 4.84
N ASN A 49 9.10 7.36 5.98
CA ASN A 49 9.94 6.59 6.88
C ASN A 49 9.21 5.28 7.18
N LEU A 50 9.19 4.42 6.20
CA LEU A 50 8.46 3.16 6.28
C LEU A 50 9.25 2.15 7.10
N GLU A 51 8.54 1.32 7.85
CA GLU A 51 9.13 0.15 8.47
C GLU A 51 9.60 -0.81 7.37
N SER A 52 10.63 -1.59 7.66
CA SER A 52 11.26 -2.45 6.66
C SER A 52 10.39 -3.62 6.23
N ALA A 53 9.35 -3.93 6.99
CA ALA A 53 8.43 -5.01 6.67
C ALA A 53 6.99 -4.51 6.78
N PRO A 54 6.08 -5.02 5.96
CA PRO A 54 4.67 -4.66 6.08
C PRO A 54 4.08 -5.21 7.38
N TYR A 55 3.14 -4.47 7.95
CA TYR A 55 2.42 -4.96 9.13
C TYR A 55 1.19 -5.79 8.73
N ASN A 56 0.80 -5.72 7.48
CA ASN A 56 -0.34 -6.45 6.95
C ASN A 56 -0.09 -6.80 5.49
N VAL A 57 -0.35 -8.05 5.14
CA VAL A 57 -0.26 -8.50 3.75
C VAL A 57 -1.56 -9.22 3.43
N PHE A 58 -2.18 -8.83 2.35
CA PHE A 58 -3.44 -9.38 1.90
C PHE A 58 -3.35 -9.83 0.46
N ARG A 59 -3.84 -11.04 0.19
CA ARG A 59 -3.92 -11.56 -1.16
C ARG A 59 -5.38 -11.90 -1.45
N GLY A 60 -5.95 -11.19 -2.41
CA GLY A 60 -7.29 -11.50 -2.87
C GLY A 60 -7.27 -12.57 -3.94
N ALA A 61 -8.24 -13.47 -3.90
CA ALA A 61 -8.36 -14.53 -4.89
C ALA A 61 -8.94 -14.03 -6.21
N THR A 62 -9.67 -12.93 -6.18
CA THR A 62 -10.37 -12.41 -7.34
C THR A 62 -9.92 -11.00 -7.64
N LEU A 63 -9.64 -10.74 -8.91
CA LEU A 63 -9.40 -9.40 -9.40
C LEU A 63 -10.69 -8.77 -9.87
N ILE A 64 -10.89 -7.57 -9.49
CA ILE A 64 -12.10 -6.85 -9.88
C ILE A 64 -11.69 -5.57 -10.55
#